data_a12face540cc7bd01c915dfe4b147853
#
_entry.id   a12face540cc7bd01c915dfe4b147853
#
_cell.length_a   1.000
_cell.length_b   1.000
_cell.length_c   1.000
_cell.angle_alpha   90.00
_cell.angle_beta   90.00
_cell.angle_gamma   90.00
#
_symmetry.space_group_name_H-M   'P 1'
#
loop_
_entity.id
_entity.type
_entity.pdbx_description
1 polymer ?
#
loop_
_entity_poly.entity_id
_entity_poly.type
_entity_poly.pdbx_seq_one_letter_code
_entity_poly.pdbx_strand_id
1 'polypeptide(L)'
;AEVGPVSRAAVNLRRVQRGAVGRGAVLLTPGAWEAARVVDVAIEPVGDGAADAGDAPPQRVTLHVGTADHEVHCRGLDSGHTRLTVPVALPWRVGDRAILRDPGSRRLWAAVVRDVDPLPLRRRGAARDRGADLAQAQGDPAALRRLRLAGRRVEHVDRLERLGLAVEQPGEEHRIGSLVVDPAAWAAWREALTATL
;
A
#
# COMPACT_ATOMS: atom_id res chain seq x y z
N ALA A 1 -4.82 -16.21 -27.61
CA ALA A 1 -4.53 -17.22 -26.60
C ALA A 1 -4.69 -16.57 -25.24
N GLU A 2 -5.47 -17.15 -24.36
CA GLU A 2 -5.65 -16.73 -22.98
C GLU A 2 -4.58 -17.42 -22.13
N VAL A 3 -3.96 -16.69 -21.21
CA VAL A 3 -2.92 -17.21 -20.32
C VAL A 3 -3.40 -17.02 -18.89
N GLY A 4 -3.55 -18.12 -18.16
CA GLY A 4 -3.96 -18.09 -16.76
C GLY A 4 -2.90 -17.50 -15.82
N PRO A 5 -3.30 -17.19 -14.55
CA PRO A 5 -2.36 -16.66 -13.55
C PRO A 5 -1.22 -17.65 -13.27
N VAL A 6 -0.08 -17.11 -12.80
CA VAL A 6 1.15 -17.86 -12.48
C VAL A 6 1.71 -18.63 -13.69
N SER A 7 1.70 -18.01 -14.87
CA SER A 7 2.19 -18.59 -16.12
C SER A 7 3.37 -17.81 -16.69
N ARG A 8 4.17 -18.48 -17.52
CA ARG A 8 5.18 -17.83 -18.36
C ARG A 8 4.61 -17.61 -19.76
N ALA A 9 4.64 -16.40 -20.25
CA ALA A 9 4.18 -16.06 -21.58
C ALA A 9 5.29 -15.34 -22.36
N ALA A 10 5.43 -15.66 -23.65
CA ALA A 10 6.24 -14.88 -24.58
C ALA A 10 5.40 -13.70 -25.07
N VAL A 11 5.84 -12.48 -24.77
CA VAL A 11 5.14 -11.26 -25.17
C VAL A 11 5.94 -10.53 -26.24
N ASN A 12 5.32 -10.27 -27.39
CA ASN A 12 5.93 -9.45 -28.45
C ASN A 12 5.57 -7.98 -28.22
N LEU A 13 6.55 -7.19 -27.79
CA LEU A 13 6.40 -5.75 -27.56
C LEU A 13 6.75 -4.99 -28.87
N ARG A 14 5.73 -4.42 -29.51
CA ARG A 14 5.93 -3.60 -30.72
C ARG A 14 6.26 -2.16 -30.34
N ARG A 15 7.14 -1.51 -31.11
CA ARG A 15 7.56 -0.10 -30.93
C ARG A 15 8.22 0.21 -29.58
N VAL A 16 8.78 -0.80 -28.92
CA VAL A 16 9.56 -0.64 -27.69
C VAL A 16 11.03 -0.80 -28.03
N GLN A 17 11.87 0.15 -27.61
CA GLN A 17 13.32 0.05 -27.78
C GLN A 17 13.87 -1.10 -26.94
N ARG A 18 14.85 -1.85 -27.48
CA ARG A 18 15.44 -3.03 -26.82
C ARG A 18 15.93 -2.77 -25.38
N GLY A 19 16.44 -1.59 -25.10
CA GLY A 19 16.97 -1.22 -23.78
C GLY A 19 15.89 -0.72 -22.78
N ALA A 20 14.64 -0.52 -23.23
CA ALA A 20 13.57 -0.02 -22.36
C ALA A 20 12.95 -1.09 -21.46
N VAL A 21 13.21 -2.36 -21.74
CA VAL A 21 12.69 -3.49 -20.94
C VAL A 21 13.87 -4.27 -20.38
N GLY A 22 14.05 -4.19 -19.10
CA GLY A 22 15.10 -4.87 -18.37
C GLY A 22 14.57 -5.54 -17.09
N ARG A 23 15.48 -6.00 -16.26
CA ARG A 23 15.13 -6.49 -14.92
C ARG A 23 14.39 -5.40 -14.14
N GLY A 24 13.30 -5.76 -13.49
CA GLY A 24 12.44 -4.83 -12.77
C GLY A 24 11.33 -4.20 -13.60
N ALA A 25 11.36 -4.36 -14.95
CA ALA A 25 10.25 -3.90 -15.77
C ALA A 25 8.97 -4.72 -15.50
N VAL A 26 7.83 -4.03 -15.51
CA VAL A 26 6.52 -4.64 -15.31
C VAL A 26 5.58 -4.21 -16.44
N LEU A 27 4.76 -5.12 -16.92
CA LEU A 27 3.69 -4.85 -17.88
C LEU A 27 2.37 -4.73 -17.11
N LEU A 28 1.71 -3.61 -17.27
CA LEU A 28 0.45 -3.32 -16.57
C LEU A 28 -0.64 -2.99 -17.56
N THR A 29 -1.87 -3.36 -17.23
CA THR A 29 -3.05 -2.80 -17.90
C THR A 29 -3.12 -1.30 -17.58
N PRO A 30 -3.21 -0.41 -18.58
CA PRO A 30 -3.32 1.02 -18.36
C PRO A 30 -4.48 1.36 -17.42
N GLY A 31 -4.22 2.20 -16.42
CA GLY A 31 -5.23 2.65 -15.47
C GLY A 31 -5.67 1.62 -14.41
N ALA A 32 -5.13 0.40 -14.41
CA ALA A 32 -5.53 -0.64 -13.44
C ALA A 32 -4.75 -0.60 -12.11
N TRP A 33 -3.70 0.23 -12.04
CA TRP A 33 -2.77 0.28 -10.90
C TRP A 33 -2.53 1.72 -10.45
N GLU A 34 -2.26 1.88 -9.17
CA GLU A 34 -1.81 3.16 -8.61
C GLU A 34 -0.29 3.16 -8.47
N ALA A 35 0.36 4.14 -9.09
CA ALA A 35 1.81 4.32 -8.96
C ALA A 35 2.12 5.23 -7.78
N ALA A 36 2.87 4.73 -6.80
CA ALA A 36 3.21 5.49 -5.59
C ALA A 36 4.66 5.28 -5.16
N ARG A 37 5.19 6.30 -4.47
CA ARG A 37 6.53 6.25 -3.84
C ARG A 37 6.48 5.93 -2.35
N VAL A 38 5.32 6.01 -1.73
CA VAL A 38 5.16 5.78 -0.30
C VAL A 38 4.09 4.73 -0.08
N VAL A 39 4.43 3.71 0.71
CA VAL A 39 3.50 2.66 1.11
C VAL A 39 3.68 2.33 2.59
N ASP A 40 2.59 2.00 3.27
CA ASP A 40 2.64 1.39 4.59
C ASP A 40 2.53 -0.13 4.43
N VAL A 41 3.43 -0.87 5.07
CA VAL A 41 3.49 -2.32 5.00
C VAL A 41 3.46 -2.95 6.39
N ALA A 42 2.81 -4.11 6.51
CA ALA A 42 3.05 -5.02 7.61
C ALA A 42 4.36 -5.76 7.34
N ILE A 43 5.14 -6.02 8.38
CA ILE A 43 6.43 -6.70 8.30
C ILE A 43 6.48 -7.88 9.26
N GLU A 44 7.15 -8.94 8.84
CA GLU A 44 7.41 -10.13 9.63
C GLU A 44 8.84 -10.61 9.38
N PRO A 45 9.68 -10.81 10.41
CA PRO A 45 11.02 -11.37 10.24
C PRO A 45 10.96 -12.77 9.61
N VAL A 46 11.92 -13.09 8.74
CA VAL A 46 12.00 -14.37 8.02
C VAL A 46 13.32 -15.08 8.36
N GLY A 47 13.26 -16.39 8.66
CA GLY A 47 14.42 -17.26 8.91
C GLY A 47 14.74 -17.46 10.39
N ASP A 48 15.85 -18.15 10.67
CA ASP A 48 16.26 -18.58 12.02
C ASP A 48 16.63 -17.43 12.96
N GLY A 49 16.80 -16.21 12.46
CA GLY A 49 16.96 -14.97 13.23
C GLY A 49 15.63 -14.34 13.69
N ALA A 50 14.50 -14.98 13.40
CA ALA A 50 13.16 -14.49 13.79
C ALA A 50 12.91 -14.57 15.32
N ALA A 51 13.76 -15.29 16.07
CA ALA A 51 13.64 -15.44 17.52
C ALA A 51 13.88 -14.13 18.29
N ASP A 52 14.59 -13.16 17.73
CA ASP A 52 14.70 -11.79 18.26
C ASP A 52 13.54 -10.92 17.74
N ALA A 53 12.32 -11.33 18.06
CA ALA A 53 11.06 -10.71 17.65
C ALA A 53 10.90 -9.28 18.21
N GLY A 54 11.70 -8.35 17.75
CA GLY A 54 11.68 -6.95 18.16
C GLY A 54 12.43 -6.02 17.21
N ASP A 55 13.20 -6.58 16.29
CA ASP A 55 14.03 -5.78 15.41
C ASP A 55 13.28 -5.34 14.16
N ALA A 56 12.79 -4.12 14.20
CA ALA A 56 12.35 -3.41 13.02
C ALA A 56 13.49 -3.32 11.99
N PRO A 57 13.18 -3.28 10.68
CA PRO A 57 14.18 -3.07 9.65
C PRO A 57 14.95 -1.77 9.92
N PRO A 58 16.26 -1.71 9.62
CA PRO A 58 17.01 -0.47 9.70
C PRO A 58 16.45 0.58 8.73
N GLN A 59 16.82 1.84 8.91
CA GLN A 59 16.28 2.95 8.11
C GLN A 59 16.52 2.79 6.60
N ARG A 60 17.52 2.02 6.20
CA ARG A 60 17.82 1.73 4.79
C ARG A 60 17.94 0.24 4.59
N VAL A 61 17.15 -0.27 3.67
CA VAL A 61 17.15 -1.68 3.28
C VAL A 61 16.98 -1.79 1.77
N THR A 62 17.27 -2.97 1.22
CA THR A 62 16.90 -3.31 -0.15
C THR A 62 15.50 -3.91 -0.16
N LEU A 63 14.61 -3.30 -0.91
CA LEU A 63 13.28 -3.81 -1.23
C LEU A 63 13.38 -4.70 -2.46
N HIS A 64 12.90 -5.93 -2.37
CA HIS A 64 12.72 -6.82 -3.51
C HIS A 64 11.22 -7.00 -3.79
N VAL A 65 10.79 -6.61 -4.99
CA VAL A 65 9.40 -6.74 -5.45
C VAL A 65 9.37 -7.21 -6.91
N GLY A 66 8.72 -8.34 -7.17
CA GLY A 66 8.81 -8.99 -8.48
C GLY A 66 10.27 -9.30 -8.84
N THR A 67 10.76 -8.74 -9.95
CA THR A 67 12.16 -8.85 -10.38
C THR A 67 12.99 -7.59 -10.09
N ALA A 68 12.37 -6.54 -9.50
CA ALA A 68 13.03 -5.29 -9.16
C ALA A 68 13.66 -5.34 -7.78
N ASP A 69 14.76 -4.59 -7.61
CA ASP A 69 15.36 -4.28 -6.34
C ASP A 69 15.64 -2.77 -6.25
N HIS A 70 15.35 -2.20 -5.07
CA HIS A 70 15.52 -0.77 -4.81
C HIS A 70 16.03 -0.55 -3.39
N GLU A 71 17.00 0.34 -3.21
CA GLU A 71 17.28 0.88 -1.89
C GLU A 71 16.11 1.77 -1.46
N VAL A 72 15.55 1.51 -0.27
CA VAL A 72 14.38 2.21 0.25
C VAL A 72 14.64 2.72 1.66
N HIS A 73 13.94 3.81 2.01
CA HIS A 73 13.94 4.32 3.37
C HIS A 73 12.75 3.72 4.15
N CYS A 74 13.06 3.16 5.32
CA CYS A 74 12.11 2.64 6.28
C CYS A 74 11.89 3.63 7.43
N ARG A 75 10.63 3.89 7.74
CA ARG A 75 10.21 4.60 8.95
C ARG A 75 9.29 3.69 9.75
N GLY A 76 9.76 3.18 10.90
CA GLY A 76 8.94 2.36 11.80
C GLY A 76 7.67 3.09 12.21
N LEU A 77 6.57 2.37 12.23
CA LEU A 77 5.28 2.81 12.74
C LEU A 77 5.01 2.16 14.10
N ASP A 78 5.20 0.84 14.17
CA ASP A 78 5.21 0.02 15.38
C ASP A 78 6.15 -1.19 15.16
N SER A 79 6.06 -2.22 16.00
CA SER A 79 6.87 -3.44 15.88
C SER A 79 6.52 -4.30 14.66
N GLY A 80 5.31 -4.19 14.11
CA GLY A 80 4.81 -5.00 12.99
C GLY A 80 4.57 -4.21 11.71
N HIS A 81 4.75 -2.88 11.73
CA HIS A 81 4.47 -2.04 10.56
C HIS A 81 5.57 -1.01 10.31
N THR A 82 5.84 -0.77 9.04
CA THR A 82 6.78 0.27 8.61
C THR A 82 6.26 1.02 7.38
N ARG A 83 6.63 2.28 7.26
CA ARG A 83 6.44 3.09 6.05
C ARG A 83 7.67 3.00 5.19
N LEU A 84 7.48 2.61 3.94
CA LEU A 84 8.53 2.59 2.94
C LEU A 84 8.42 3.81 2.04
N THR A 85 9.58 4.43 1.76
CA THR A 85 9.72 5.44 0.71
C THR A 85 10.66 4.90 -0.35
N VAL A 86 10.16 4.74 -1.57
CA VAL A 86 10.90 4.21 -2.73
C VAL A 86 11.39 5.35 -3.63
N PRO A 87 12.56 5.21 -4.29
CA PRO A 87 13.13 6.27 -5.11
C PRO A 87 12.33 6.56 -6.38
N VAL A 88 11.60 5.57 -6.88
CA VAL A 88 10.74 5.66 -8.06
C VAL A 88 9.31 5.24 -7.70
N ALA A 89 8.33 5.77 -8.40
CA ALA A 89 6.95 5.32 -8.20
C ALA A 89 6.80 3.89 -8.76
N LEU A 90 6.34 2.98 -7.92
CA LEU A 90 6.06 1.59 -8.30
C LEU A 90 4.55 1.35 -8.30
N PRO A 91 4.05 0.41 -9.13
CA PRO A 91 2.65 0.03 -9.11
C PRO A 91 2.37 -0.84 -7.88
N TRP A 92 1.51 -0.33 -7.00
CA TRP A 92 1.17 -0.99 -5.76
C TRP A 92 -0.32 -1.24 -5.64
N ARG A 93 -0.64 -2.34 -4.98
CA ARG A 93 -1.98 -2.63 -4.47
C ARG A 93 -1.89 -3.10 -3.02
N VAL A 94 -2.93 -2.88 -2.26
CA VAL A 94 -3.08 -3.48 -0.92
C VAL A 94 -3.07 -5.00 -1.06
N GLY A 95 -2.28 -5.66 -0.23
CA GLY A 95 -2.03 -7.10 -0.30
C GLY A 95 -0.79 -7.50 -1.10
N ASP A 96 -0.17 -6.61 -1.88
CA ASP A 96 1.08 -6.92 -2.58
C ASP A 96 2.17 -7.31 -1.58
N ARG A 97 3.00 -8.27 -2.01
CA ARG A 97 4.06 -8.85 -1.20
C ARG A 97 5.43 -8.44 -1.71
N ALA A 98 6.33 -8.21 -0.79
CA ALA A 98 7.72 -7.88 -1.05
C ALA A 98 8.63 -8.48 0.01
N ILE A 99 9.93 -8.43 -0.21
CA ILE A 99 10.96 -8.79 0.77
C ILE A 99 11.82 -7.56 1.04
N LEU A 100 12.04 -7.27 2.31
CA LEU A 100 13.05 -6.31 2.74
C LEU A 100 14.30 -7.08 3.16
N ARG A 101 15.46 -6.60 2.75
CA ARG A 101 16.75 -7.18 3.10
C ARG A 101 17.69 -6.11 3.64
N ASP A 102 18.23 -6.34 4.82
CA ASP A 102 19.35 -5.54 5.31
C ASP A 102 20.65 -6.00 4.62
N PRO A 103 21.31 -5.14 3.85
CA PRO A 103 22.55 -5.52 3.18
C PRO A 103 23.70 -5.80 4.15
N GLY A 104 23.70 -5.21 5.36
CA GLY A 104 24.72 -5.38 6.37
C GLY A 104 24.59 -6.72 7.08
N SER A 105 23.49 -6.96 7.77
CA SER A 105 23.24 -8.18 8.56
C SER A 105 22.71 -9.35 7.73
N ARG A 106 22.27 -9.12 6.50
CA ARG A 106 21.56 -10.06 5.62
C ARG A 106 20.20 -10.53 6.15
N ARG A 107 19.69 -9.92 7.22
CA ARG A 107 18.36 -10.23 7.76
C ARG A 107 17.29 -9.89 6.73
N LEU A 108 16.20 -10.66 6.79
CA LEU A 108 15.08 -10.55 5.87
C LEU A 108 13.78 -10.31 6.65
N TRP A 109 12.89 -9.53 6.04
CA TRP A 109 11.50 -9.39 6.47
C TRP A 109 10.57 -9.59 5.29
N ALA A 110 9.54 -10.40 5.47
CA ALA A 110 8.39 -10.39 4.59
C ALA A 110 7.64 -9.07 4.79
N ALA A 111 7.17 -8.49 3.70
CA ALA A 111 6.41 -7.25 3.72
C ALA A 111 5.11 -7.42 2.94
N VAL A 112 3.99 -6.94 3.49
CA VAL A 112 2.68 -6.95 2.83
C VAL A 112 2.10 -5.55 2.85
N VAL A 113 1.76 -5.01 1.69
CA VAL A 113 1.23 -3.64 1.54
C VAL A 113 -0.13 -3.53 2.24
N ARG A 114 -0.27 -2.52 3.09
CA ARG A 114 -1.49 -2.19 3.84
C ARG A 114 -2.13 -0.89 3.39
N ASP A 115 -1.32 0.08 2.93
CA ASP A 115 -1.84 1.31 2.32
C ASP A 115 -0.87 1.84 1.26
N VAL A 116 -1.41 2.40 0.20
CA VAL A 116 -0.68 2.98 -0.92
C VAL A 116 -0.91 4.49 -0.94
N ASP A 117 0.16 5.26 -1.06
CA ASP A 117 0.11 6.72 -0.96
C ASP A 117 -0.60 7.19 0.33
N PRO A 118 -0.14 6.73 1.52
CA PRO A 118 -0.74 7.11 2.79
C PRO A 118 -0.53 8.60 3.09
N LEU A 119 -1.40 9.17 3.94
CA LEU A 119 -1.26 10.55 4.37
C LEU A 119 0.08 10.80 5.09
N PRO A 120 0.67 12.01 4.96
CA PRO A 120 1.90 12.37 5.63
C PRO A 120 1.78 12.33 7.16
N LEU A 121 2.82 11.84 7.82
CA LEU A 121 2.91 11.79 9.29
C LEU A 121 3.48 13.11 9.83
N ARG A 122 2.63 14.13 9.97
CA ARG A 122 3.05 15.51 10.24
C ARG A 122 3.19 15.87 11.72
N ARG A 123 2.46 15.19 12.62
CA ARG A 123 2.50 15.50 14.06
C ARG A 123 3.35 14.50 14.83
N ARG A 124 3.81 14.90 16.01
CA ARG A 124 4.46 13.98 16.96
C ARG A 124 3.50 12.86 17.34
N GLY A 125 3.97 11.63 17.38
CA GLY A 125 3.14 10.46 17.67
C GLY A 125 2.39 9.88 16.47
N ALA A 126 2.23 10.61 15.34
CA ALA A 126 1.46 10.15 14.18
C ALA A 126 1.93 8.80 13.61
N ALA A 127 3.21 8.45 13.73
CA ALA A 127 3.71 7.14 13.30
C ALA A 127 3.14 6.03 14.19
N ARG A 128 3.20 6.20 15.51
CA ARG A 128 2.67 5.23 16.47
C ARG A 128 1.16 5.03 16.33
N ASP A 129 0.41 6.14 16.20
CA ASP A 129 -1.04 6.07 16.01
C ASP A 129 -1.37 5.32 14.72
N ARG A 130 -0.63 5.61 13.63
CA ARG A 130 -0.79 4.92 12.35
C ARG A 130 -0.50 3.42 12.46
N GLY A 131 0.55 3.04 13.20
CA GLY A 131 0.86 1.62 13.47
C GLY A 131 -0.30 0.92 14.18
N ALA A 132 -0.83 1.53 15.25
CA ALA A 132 -1.97 1.00 15.99
C ALA A 132 -3.22 0.82 15.10
N ASP A 133 -3.52 1.81 14.24
CA ASP A 133 -4.65 1.74 13.31
C ASP A 133 -4.49 0.56 12.32
N LEU A 134 -3.28 0.37 11.77
CA LEU A 134 -3.00 -0.73 10.84
C LEU A 134 -3.04 -2.10 11.54
N ALA A 135 -2.56 -2.18 12.77
CA ALA A 135 -2.63 -3.39 13.58
C ALA A 135 -4.08 -3.77 13.88
N GLN A 136 -4.93 -2.79 14.22
CA GLN A 136 -6.36 -3.01 14.43
C GLN A 136 -7.08 -3.48 13.17
N ALA A 137 -6.70 -2.96 12.00
CA ALA A 137 -7.28 -3.36 10.72
C ALA A 137 -6.93 -4.81 10.32
N GLN A 138 -5.87 -5.42 10.88
CA GLN A 138 -5.44 -6.81 10.68
C GLN A 138 -5.33 -7.23 9.20
N GLY A 139 -5.22 -6.27 8.29
CA GLY A 139 -5.15 -6.53 6.85
C GLY A 139 -6.50 -6.81 6.19
N ASP A 140 -7.61 -6.69 6.90
CA ASP A 140 -8.95 -6.74 6.32
C ASP A 140 -9.16 -5.58 5.33
N PRO A 141 -9.46 -5.85 4.04
CA PRO A 141 -9.62 -4.80 3.04
C PRO A 141 -10.71 -3.77 3.38
N ALA A 142 -11.79 -4.19 4.02
CA ALA A 142 -12.87 -3.29 4.42
C ALA A 142 -12.41 -2.36 5.57
N ALA A 143 -11.70 -2.89 6.55
CA ALA A 143 -11.12 -2.08 7.64
C ALA A 143 -10.05 -1.11 7.12
N LEU A 144 -9.17 -1.54 6.22
CA LEU A 144 -8.16 -0.68 5.58
C LEU A 144 -8.82 0.43 4.74
N ARG A 145 -9.91 0.13 4.03
CA ARG A 145 -10.71 1.12 3.31
C ARG A 145 -11.32 2.15 4.26
N ARG A 146 -11.96 1.71 5.35
CA ARG A 146 -12.51 2.63 6.38
C ARG A 146 -11.41 3.52 6.98
N LEU A 147 -10.27 2.95 7.33
CA LEU A 147 -9.13 3.69 7.85
C LEU A 147 -8.63 4.77 6.86
N ARG A 148 -8.58 4.43 5.58
CA ARG A 148 -8.21 5.37 4.52
C ARG A 148 -9.24 6.50 4.38
N LEU A 149 -10.53 6.17 4.37
CA LEU A 149 -11.62 7.13 4.28
C LEU A 149 -11.66 8.06 5.50
N ALA A 150 -11.48 7.55 6.70
CA ALA A 150 -11.40 8.37 7.92
C ALA A 150 -10.32 9.46 7.82
N GLY A 151 -9.18 9.15 7.21
CA GLY A 151 -8.11 10.12 6.98
C GLY A 151 -8.35 11.08 5.83
N ARG A 152 -8.89 10.59 4.70
CA ARG A 152 -9.07 11.38 3.46
C ARG A 152 -10.45 11.99 3.30
N ARG A 153 -11.42 11.48 4.03
CA ARG A 153 -12.85 11.83 4.03
C ARG A 153 -13.61 11.41 2.78
N VAL A 154 -12.99 11.47 1.60
CA VAL A 154 -13.58 11.11 0.30
C VAL A 154 -12.52 10.41 -0.55
N GLU A 155 -12.93 9.39 -1.27
CA GLU A 155 -12.13 8.74 -2.32
C GLU A 155 -13.00 8.42 -3.54
N HIS A 156 -12.38 8.31 -4.71
CA HIS A 156 -13.05 7.82 -5.91
C HIS A 156 -13.11 6.28 -5.90
N VAL A 157 -14.25 5.73 -6.33
CA VAL A 157 -14.45 4.28 -6.48
C VAL A 157 -13.33 3.66 -7.33
N ASP A 158 -13.07 4.22 -8.51
CA ASP A 158 -12.03 3.72 -9.42
C ASP A 158 -10.62 3.72 -8.78
N ARG A 159 -10.35 4.69 -7.89
CA ARG A 159 -9.08 4.71 -7.16
C ARG A 159 -9.02 3.61 -6.13
N LEU A 160 -10.10 3.38 -5.38
CA LEU A 160 -10.19 2.28 -4.43
C LEU A 160 -10.01 0.93 -5.12
N GLU A 161 -10.58 0.75 -6.32
CA GLU A 161 -10.38 -0.45 -7.13
C GLU A 161 -8.92 -0.64 -7.54
N ARG A 162 -8.26 0.41 -8.06
CA ARG A 162 -6.82 0.37 -8.39
C ARG A 162 -5.95 0.03 -7.19
N LEU A 163 -6.35 0.50 -6.00
CA LEU A 163 -5.66 0.22 -4.74
C LEU A 163 -5.90 -1.20 -4.19
N GLY A 164 -6.83 -1.98 -4.77
CA GLY A 164 -7.23 -3.28 -4.23
C GLY A 164 -8.18 -3.19 -3.03
N LEU A 165 -8.85 -2.04 -2.87
CA LEU A 165 -9.82 -1.74 -1.82
C LEU A 165 -11.24 -1.58 -2.39
N ALA A 166 -11.59 -2.37 -3.39
CA ALA A 166 -12.89 -2.31 -4.06
C ALA A 166 -14.06 -2.36 -3.07
N VAL A 167 -15.13 -1.65 -3.42
CA VAL A 167 -16.38 -1.63 -2.66
C VAL A 167 -17.32 -2.67 -3.28
N GLU A 168 -17.18 -3.93 -2.91
CA GLU A 168 -18.04 -5.01 -3.41
C GLU A 168 -19.44 -4.95 -2.80
N GLN A 169 -19.55 -4.55 -1.55
CA GLN A 169 -20.81 -4.26 -0.88
C GLN A 169 -20.72 -2.92 -0.16
N PRO A 170 -21.74 -2.05 -0.24
CA PRO A 170 -21.76 -0.82 0.56
C PRO A 170 -21.79 -1.23 2.04
N GLY A 171 -20.70 -0.89 2.75
CA GLY A 171 -20.66 -0.95 4.21
C GLY A 171 -21.40 0.25 4.81
N GLU A 172 -20.84 0.81 5.87
CA GLU A 172 -21.36 2.05 6.48
C GLU A 172 -21.02 3.29 5.65
N GLU A 173 -20.14 3.16 4.64
CA GLU A 173 -19.70 4.26 3.79
C GLU A 173 -20.84 4.76 2.89
N HIS A 174 -20.90 6.05 2.68
CA HIS A 174 -21.86 6.67 1.77
C HIS A 174 -21.29 6.73 0.34
N ARG A 175 -22.01 6.17 -0.61
CA ARG A 175 -21.67 6.27 -2.03
C ARG A 175 -22.50 7.35 -2.70
N ILE A 176 -21.84 8.31 -3.35
CA ILE A 176 -22.46 9.39 -4.11
C ILE A 176 -21.85 9.39 -5.51
N GLY A 177 -22.54 8.80 -6.46
CA GLY A 177 -22.00 8.60 -7.82
C GLY A 177 -20.72 7.79 -7.81
N SER A 178 -19.61 8.38 -8.25
CA SER A 178 -18.27 7.78 -8.27
C SER A 178 -17.46 8.03 -6.98
N LEU A 179 -18.05 8.66 -5.97
CA LEU A 179 -17.37 8.99 -4.71
C LEU A 179 -17.83 8.06 -3.59
N VAL A 180 -16.89 7.72 -2.72
CA VAL A 180 -17.13 7.05 -1.44
C VAL A 180 -16.72 8.00 -0.34
N VAL A 181 -17.62 8.24 0.60
CA VAL A 181 -17.49 9.25 1.67
C VAL A 181 -17.44 8.55 3.02
N ASP A 182 -16.53 9.02 3.87
CA ASP A 182 -16.46 8.61 5.27
C ASP A 182 -17.76 8.94 6.02
N PRO A 183 -18.36 8.02 6.81
CA PRO A 183 -19.63 8.25 7.51
C PRO A 183 -19.58 9.45 8.46
N ALA A 184 -18.49 9.63 9.19
CA ALA A 184 -18.34 10.74 10.13
C ALA A 184 -18.23 12.09 9.39
N ALA A 185 -17.50 12.11 8.26
CA ALA A 185 -17.42 13.30 7.41
C ALA A 185 -18.79 13.66 6.82
N TRP A 186 -19.54 12.65 6.37
CA TRP A 186 -20.89 12.85 5.84
C TRP A 186 -21.85 13.43 6.88
N ALA A 187 -21.85 12.87 8.11
CA ALA A 187 -22.66 13.36 9.21
C ALA A 187 -22.33 14.83 9.55
N ALA A 188 -21.04 15.17 9.66
CA ALA A 188 -20.60 16.53 9.94
C ALA A 188 -20.99 17.53 8.84
N TRP A 189 -20.91 17.14 7.58
CA TRP A 189 -21.33 18.01 6.46
C TRP A 189 -22.84 18.22 6.41
N ARG A 190 -23.63 17.19 6.69
CA ARG A 190 -25.09 17.32 6.80
C ARG A 190 -25.49 18.29 7.92
N GLU A 191 -24.88 18.15 9.08
CA GLU A 191 -25.13 19.04 10.22
C GLU A 191 -24.79 20.50 9.88
N ALA A 192 -23.61 20.73 9.27
CA ALA A 192 -23.21 22.06 8.85
C ALA A 192 -24.18 22.70 7.83
N LEU A 193 -24.69 21.92 6.88
CA LEU A 193 -25.66 22.38 5.89
C LEU A 193 -27.00 22.72 6.53
N THR A 194 -27.51 21.91 7.46
CA THR A 194 -28.77 22.18 8.15
C THR A 194 -28.71 23.36 9.11
N ALA A 195 -27.53 23.66 9.66
CA ALA A 195 -27.33 24.83 10.53
C ALA A 195 -27.26 26.17 9.76
N THR A 196 -27.11 26.12 8.42
CA THR A 196 -26.93 27.31 7.58
C THR A 196 -28.23 27.69 6.84
N LEU A 197 -29.24 26.84 6.89
CA LEU A 197 -30.59 27.04 6.35
C LEU A 197 -31.52 27.58 7.43
#